data_577069fde2d7b72a9b236f48e86da117
#
_entry.id   577069fde2d7b72a9b236f48e86da117
#
_cell.length_a   1.000
_cell.length_b   1.000
_cell.length_c   1.000
_cell.angle_alpha   90.00
_cell.angle_beta   90.00
_cell.angle_gamma   90.00
#
_symmetry.space_group_name_H-M   'P 1'
#
loop_
_entity.id
_entity.type
_entity.pdbx_description
1 polymer ?
#
loop_
_entity_poly.entity_id
_entity_poly.type
_entity_poly.pdbx_seq_one_letter_code
_entity_poly.pdbx_strand_id
1 'polypeptide(L)'
;MVKLTGPKKIKTAVFISGTGSNLKNLIKFSKIKNSPISIDLIVSNTSKAKGLKFSNQFNIKKYVSSFKNYKIAETKILNLLKKENIKFICLAGFMKILSKSFIKKFNGKIVNIHPSLLPKYKGLDTHFKAIQNKDKVAGCTVHFVTAKLDSGKIILQKKVKISKKDTSISLAKKVLKQEHKLYPAAIKKLFN
;
A
#
# COMPACT_ATOMS: atom_id res chain seq x y z
N MET A 1 1.86 -38.07 -12.49
CA MET A 1 2.69 -36.92 -12.13
C MET A 1 1.96 -36.06 -11.09
N VAL A 2 2.35 -36.09 -9.83
CA VAL A 2 1.76 -35.22 -8.79
C VAL A 2 2.27 -33.80 -9.05
N LYS A 3 1.38 -32.88 -9.45
CA LYS A 3 1.69 -31.43 -9.47
C LYS A 3 1.98 -31.02 -8.02
N LEU A 4 3.23 -30.79 -7.70
CA LEU A 4 3.66 -30.12 -6.47
C LEU A 4 3.06 -28.69 -6.51
N THR A 5 1.85 -28.53 -6.00
CA THR A 5 1.24 -27.23 -5.80
C THR A 5 1.98 -26.55 -4.65
N GLY A 6 2.82 -25.58 -4.98
CA GLY A 6 3.44 -24.71 -3.96
C GLY A 6 2.37 -24.06 -3.06
N PRO A 7 2.73 -23.50 -1.90
CA PRO A 7 1.79 -22.95 -0.94
C PRO A 7 0.88 -21.92 -1.63
N LYS A 8 -0.44 -22.05 -1.40
CA LYS A 8 -1.47 -21.22 -2.01
C LYS A 8 -1.27 -19.76 -1.61
N LYS A 9 -0.94 -18.91 -2.57
CA LYS A 9 -0.73 -17.48 -2.33
C LYS A 9 -2.03 -16.79 -1.88
N ILE A 10 -1.89 -15.81 -1.00
CA ILE A 10 -3.00 -15.01 -0.48
C ILE A 10 -3.42 -14.00 -1.55
N LYS A 11 -4.67 -14.10 -1.99
CA LYS A 11 -5.25 -13.16 -2.96
C LYS A 11 -5.30 -11.76 -2.38
N THR A 12 -4.68 -10.82 -3.09
CA THR A 12 -4.43 -9.46 -2.60
C THR A 12 -4.98 -8.41 -3.56
N ALA A 13 -5.60 -7.37 -2.98
CA ALA A 13 -5.91 -6.14 -3.69
C ALA A 13 -4.91 -5.04 -3.33
N VAL A 14 -4.50 -4.24 -4.33
CA VAL A 14 -3.68 -3.05 -4.10
C VAL A 14 -4.50 -1.81 -4.44
N PHE A 15 -4.61 -0.90 -3.47
CA PHE A 15 -5.34 0.36 -3.61
C PHE A 15 -4.37 1.49 -3.92
N ILE A 16 -4.68 2.30 -4.95
CA ILE A 16 -3.83 3.37 -5.45
C ILE A 16 -4.65 4.63 -5.78
N SER A 17 -3.99 5.79 -5.78
CA SER A 17 -4.54 7.06 -6.29
C SER A 17 -3.63 7.76 -7.31
N GLY A 18 -2.38 7.34 -7.46
CA GLY A 18 -1.36 8.06 -8.20
C GLY A 18 -0.56 7.20 -9.19
N THR A 19 0.75 7.38 -9.20
CA THR A 19 1.68 6.77 -10.18
C THR A 19 1.78 5.25 -10.10
N GLY A 20 1.52 4.66 -8.93
CA GLY A 20 1.56 3.22 -8.71
C GLY A 20 2.96 2.63 -8.63
N SER A 21 3.97 3.39 -8.20
CA SER A 21 5.34 2.87 -8.07
C SER A 21 5.43 1.69 -7.10
N ASN A 22 4.81 1.81 -5.91
CA ASN A 22 4.69 0.72 -4.95
C ASN A 22 3.85 -0.44 -5.50
N LEU A 23 2.75 -0.17 -6.23
CA LEU A 23 1.97 -1.21 -6.91
C LEU A 23 2.85 -2.02 -7.87
N LYS A 24 3.62 -1.35 -8.76
CA LYS A 24 4.53 -2.03 -9.69
C LYS A 24 5.53 -2.91 -8.95
N ASN A 25 6.08 -2.41 -7.85
CA ASN A 25 7.03 -3.15 -7.02
C ASN A 25 6.37 -4.39 -6.37
N LEU A 26 5.15 -4.24 -5.83
CA LEU A 26 4.40 -5.36 -5.24
C LEU A 26 4.00 -6.40 -6.29
N ILE A 27 3.65 -6.00 -7.53
CA ILE A 27 3.39 -6.94 -8.63
C ILE A 27 4.65 -7.77 -8.93
N LYS A 28 5.83 -7.12 -9.05
CA LYS A 28 7.09 -7.84 -9.25
C LYS A 28 7.36 -8.81 -8.10
N PHE A 29 7.17 -8.36 -6.87
CA PHE A 29 7.34 -9.19 -5.68
C PHE A 29 6.39 -10.40 -5.68
N SER A 30 5.11 -10.22 -6.06
CA SER A 30 4.13 -11.31 -6.07
C SER A 30 4.45 -12.43 -7.06
N LYS A 31 5.28 -12.15 -8.08
CA LYS A 31 5.69 -13.12 -9.10
C LYS A 31 6.86 -14.00 -8.68
N ILE A 32 7.61 -13.65 -7.66
CA ILE A 32 8.71 -14.52 -7.17
C ILE A 32 8.14 -15.78 -6.50
N LYS A 33 8.90 -16.90 -6.61
CA LYS A 33 8.47 -18.23 -6.15
C LYS A 33 7.99 -18.23 -4.69
N ASN A 34 8.77 -17.60 -3.81
CA ASN A 34 8.50 -17.59 -2.36
C ASN A 34 7.70 -16.35 -1.90
N SER A 35 6.92 -15.73 -2.78
CA SER A 35 6.00 -14.67 -2.37
C SER A 35 4.74 -15.27 -1.75
N PRO A 36 4.34 -14.83 -0.55
CA PRO A 36 3.12 -15.33 0.11
C PRO A 36 1.84 -14.78 -0.52
N ILE A 37 1.94 -13.81 -1.44
CA ILE A 37 0.78 -13.12 -2.02
C ILE A 37 0.73 -13.24 -3.54
N SER A 38 -0.47 -13.17 -4.10
CA SER A 38 -0.74 -12.81 -5.50
C SER A 38 -1.43 -11.44 -5.57
N ILE A 39 -1.20 -10.67 -6.63
CA ILE A 39 -1.95 -9.43 -6.87
C ILE A 39 -3.05 -9.71 -7.88
N ASP A 40 -4.29 -9.74 -7.42
CA ASP A 40 -5.46 -10.19 -8.19
C ASP A 40 -6.38 -9.01 -8.56
N LEU A 41 -6.28 -7.89 -7.82
CA LEU A 41 -7.15 -6.73 -8.03
C LEU A 41 -6.39 -5.42 -7.77
N ILE A 42 -6.57 -4.46 -8.66
CA ILE A 42 -6.15 -3.07 -8.47
C ILE A 42 -7.38 -2.22 -8.27
N VAL A 43 -7.46 -1.49 -7.15
CA VAL A 43 -8.55 -0.56 -6.87
C VAL A 43 -8.03 0.87 -6.90
N SER A 44 -8.77 1.78 -7.54
CA SER A 44 -8.45 3.20 -7.53
C SER A 44 -9.69 4.05 -7.25
N ASN A 45 -9.50 5.16 -6.54
CA ASN A 45 -10.53 6.16 -6.33
C ASN A 45 -10.70 7.15 -7.51
N THR A 46 -9.87 7.03 -8.54
CA THR A 46 -9.88 7.89 -9.73
C THR A 46 -9.39 7.16 -10.97
N SER A 47 -10.02 7.44 -12.11
CA SER A 47 -9.57 6.95 -13.42
C SER A 47 -8.26 7.59 -13.90
N LYS A 48 -7.89 8.75 -13.32
CA LYS A 48 -6.67 9.49 -13.66
C LYS A 48 -5.40 8.87 -13.03
N ALA A 49 -5.52 7.87 -12.19
CA ALA A 49 -4.36 7.21 -11.55
C ALA A 49 -3.47 6.53 -12.60
N LYS A 50 -2.27 7.07 -12.82
CA LYS A 50 -1.30 6.54 -13.79
C LYS A 50 -0.92 5.09 -13.53
N GLY A 51 -1.03 4.61 -12.29
CA GLY A 51 -0.78 3.23 -11.90
C GLY A 51 -1.77 2.22 -12.49
N LEU A 52 -2.95 2.66 -12.96
CA LEU A 52 -3.95 1.78 -13.59
C LEU A 52 -3.44 1.11 -14.88
N LYS A 53 -2.42 1.69 -15.54
CA LYS A 53 -1.77 1.06 -16.69
C LYS A 53 -1.20 -0.33 -16.40
N PHE A 54 -0.82 -0.59 -15.15
CA PHE A 54 -0.28 -1.88 -14.73
C PHE A 54 -1.32 -3.00 -14.75
N SER A 55 -2.63 -2.68 -14.70
CA SER A 55 -3.71 -3.64 -14.92
C SER A 55 -3.57 -4.33 -16.27
N ASN A 56 -3.47 -3.55 -17.36
CA ASN A 56 -3.31 -4.10 -18.70
C ASN A 56 -1.94 -4.77 -18.87
N GLN A 57 -0.86 -4.12 -18.41
CA GLN A 57 0.51 -4.64 -18.56
C GLN A 57 0.73 -6.01 -17.90
N PHE A 58 0.03 -6.29 -16.81
CA PHE A 58 0.22 -7.52 -16.03
C PHE A 58 -1.00 -8.44 -16.00
N ASN A 59 -2.04 -8.12 -16.80
CA ASN A 59 -3.32 -8.84 -16.87
C ASN A 59 -3.96 -9.00 -15.47
N ILE A 60 -4.08 -7.89 -14.71
CA ILE A 60 -4.68 -7.86 -13.39
C ILE A 60 -6.00 -7.10 -13.47
N LYS A 61 -7.06 -7.64 -12.87
CA LYS A 61 -8.35 -6.94 -12.76
C LYS A 61 -8.18 -5.56 -12.14
N LYS A 62 -8.92 -4.57 -12.66
CA LYS A 62 -8.98 -3.24 -12.07
C LYS A 62 -10.41 -2.83 -11.77
N TYR A 63 -10.57 -2.03 -10.74
CA TYR A 63 -11.82 -1.41 -10.38
C TYR A 63 -11.61 0.05 -10.00
N VAL A 64 -12.40 0.95 -10.58
CA VAL A 64 -12.35 2.37 -10.28
C VAL A 64 -13.67 2.77 -9.65
N SER A 65 -13.62 3.38 -8.47
CA SER A 65 -14.79 3.85 -7.75
C SER A 65 -14.57 5.26 -7.21
N SER A 66 -15.40 6.21 -7.67
CA SER A 66 -15.37 7.56 -7.11
C SER A 66 -15.86 7.54 -5.66
N PHE A 67 -15.11 8.19 -4.78
CA PHE A 67 -15.46 8.36 -3.36
C PHE A 67 -16.26 9.63 -3.11
N LYS A 68 -17.01 10.15 -4.11
CA LYS A 68 -18.01 11.22 -3.88
C LYS A 68 -19.05 10.78 -2.87
N ASN A 69 -19.52 9.54 -2.98
CA ASN A 69 -20.34 8.89 -1.96
C ASN A 69 -19.56 7.70 -1.37
N TYR A 70 -19.02 7.89 -0.17
CA TYR A 70 -18.20 6.88 0.53
C TYR A 70 -18.96 5.58 0.76
N LYS A 71 -20.20 5.65 1.26
CA LYS A 71 -21.00 4.46 1.59
C LYS A 71 -21.21 3.57 0.37
N ILE A 72 -21.58 4.18 -0.77
CA ILE A 72 -21.78 3.44 -2.03
C ILE A 72 -20.46 2.87 -2.52
N ALA A 73 -19.39 3.68 -2.56
CA ALA A 73 -18.09 3.24 -3.03
C ALA A 73 -17.56 2.05 -2.21
N GLU A 74 -17.54 2.17 -0.90
CA GLU A 74 -17.05 1.13 0.00
C GLU A 74 -17.88 -0.15 -0.06
N THR A 75 -19.22 -0.04 -0.16
CA THR A 75 -20.10 -1.21 -0.30
C THR A 75 -19.80 -1.97 -1.59
N LYS A 76 -19.68 -1.27 -2.72
CA LYS A 76 -19.33 -1.89 -4.01
C LYS A 76 -17.95 -2.56 -3.95
N ILE A 77 -16.96 -1.89 -3.34
CA ILE A 77 -15.61 -2.44 -3.18
C ILE A 77 -15.65 -3.70 -2.29
N LEU A 78 -16.34 -3.69 -1.14
CA LEU A 78 -16.45 -4.84 -0.25
C LEU A 78 -17.08 -6.05 -0.95
N ASN A 79 -18.16 -5.83 -1.73
CA ASN A 79 -18.80 -6.89 -2.51
C ASN A 79 -17.84 -7.49 -3.55
N LEU A 80 -17.07 -6.63 -4.24
CA LEU A 80 -16.07 -7.08 -5.19
C LEU A 80 -14.93 -7.87 -4.52
N LEU A 81 -14.41 -7.38 -3.38
CA LEU A 81 -13.38 -8.08 -2.61
C LEU A 81 -13.86 -9.47 -2.17
N LYS A 82 -15.12 -9.58 -1.72
CA LYS A 82 -15.74 -10.86 -1.38
C LYS A 82 -15.86 -11.78 -2.60
N LYS A 83 -16.38 -11.28 -3.73
CA LYS A 83 -16.53 -12.02 -4.99
C LYS A 83 -15.18 -12.58 -5.49
N GLU A 84 -14.12 -11.78 -5.43
CA GLU A 84 -12.77 -12.16 -5.87
C GLU A 84 -12.00 -12.97 -4.80
N ASN A 85 -12.61 -13.22 -3.64
CA ASN A 85 -11.98 -13.89 -2.49
C ASN A 85 -10.68 -13.23 -2.04
N ILE A 86 -10.65 -11.90 -2.02
CA ILE A 86 -9.50 -11.13 -1.54
C ILE A 86 -9.44 -11.22 -0.01
N LYS A 87 -8.27 -11.55 0.53
CA LYS A 87 -8.01 -11.68 1.98
C LYS A 87 -6.96 -10.69 2.51
N PHE A 88 -6.34 -9.95 1.62
CA PHE A 88 -5.32 -8.98 1.99
C PHE A 88 -5.46 -7.71 1.14
N ILE A 89 -5.33 -6.55 1.78
CA ILE A 89 -5.32 -5.24 1.10
C ILE A 89 -4.01 -4.52 1.41
N CYS A 90 -3.34 -4.05 0.36
CA CYS A 90 -2.20 -3.15 0.44
C CYS A 90 -2.62 -1.75 -0.02
N LEU A 91 -2.57 -0.76 0.86
CA LEU A 91 -2.69 0.64 0.46
C LEU A 91 -1.32 1.13 -0.02
N ALA A 92 -1.24 1.60 -1.25
CA ALA A 92 0.01 1.98 -1.92
C ALA A 92 -0.13 3.38 -2.54
N GLY A 93 -0.15 4.41 -1.70
CA GLY A 93 -0.44 5.77 -2.11
C GLY A 93 -1.93 5.97 -2.42
N PHE A 94 -2.80 5.41 -1.59
CA PHE A 94 -4.24 5.58 -1.67
C PHE A 94 -4.66 6.81 -0.83
N MET A 95 -5.21 7.83 -1.50
CA MET A 95 -5.49 9.15 -0.91
C MET A 95 -6.91 9.28 -0.34
N LYS A 96 -7.53 8.18 0.07
CA LYS A 96 -8.82 8.17 0.76
C LYS A 96 -8.69 7.41 2.08
N ILE A 97 -9.39 7.89 3.10
CA ILE A 97 -9.46 7.21 4.40
C ILE A 97 -10.59 6.18 4.32
N LEU A 98 -10.29 4.94 4.64
CA LEU A 98 -11.30 3.89 4.72
C LEU A 98 -12.10 4.04 6.01
N SER A 99 -13.42 3.91 5.93
CA SER A 99 -14.28 4.05 7.10
C SER A 99 -14.07 2.91 8.12
N LYS A 100 -14.41 3.18 9.37
CA LYS A 100 -14.44 2.14 10.43
C LYS A 100 -15.31 0.95 10.03
N SER A 101 -16.44 1.22 9.36
CA SER A 101 -17.36 0.18 8.86
C SER A 101 -16.69 -0.68 7.79
N PHE A 102 -15.97 -0.08 6.82
CA PHE A 102 -15.24 -0.83 5.82
C PHE A 102 -14.18 -1.76 6.45
N ILE A 103 -13.37 -1.20 7.34
CA ILE A 103 -12.29 -1.94 8.01
C ILE A 103 -12.87 -3.12 8.82
N LYS A 104 -13.98 -2.89 9.56
CA LYS A 104 -14.64 -3.95 10.34
C LYS A 104 -15.28 -5.04 9.46
N LYS A 105 -15.85 -4.65 8.30
CA LYS A 105 -16.55 -5.59 7.40
C LYS A 105 -15.60 -6.38 6.49
N PHE A 106 -14.38 -5.87 6.26
CA PHE A 106 -13.40 -6.60 5.46
C PHE A 106 -12.83 -7.77 6.25
N ASN A 107 -13.12 -8.98 5.79
CA ASN A 107 -12.62 -10.22 6.42
C ASN A 107 -11.19 -10.52 5.97
N GLY A 108 -10.23 -9.74 6.45
CA GLY A 108 -8.81 -9.89 6.10
C GLY A 108 -7.94 -8.84 6.77
N LYS A 109 -6.67 -8.77 6.35
CA LYS A 109 -5.71 -7.78 6.86
C LYS A 109 -5.60 -6.61 5.86
N ILE A 110 -5.52 -5.39 6.39
CA ILE A 110 -5.26 -4.17 5.61
C ILE A 110 -3.98 -3.54 6.12
N VAL A 111 -3.03 -3.28 5.23
CA VAL A 111 -1.78 -2.60 5.58
C VAL A 111 -1.57 -1.37 4.69
N ASN A 112 -0.84 -0.40 5.22
CA ASN A 112 -0.46 0.80 4.49
C ASN A 112 1.05 0.99 4.54
N ILE A 113 1.62 1.56 3.47
CA ILE A 113 2.97 2.13 3.49
C ILE A 113 2.86 3.64 3.62
N HIS A 114 3.48 4.19 4.66
CA HIS A 114 3.46 5.62 4.96
C HIS A 114 4.88 6.21 4.89
N PRO A 115 5.07 7.35 4.19
CA PRO A 115 6.40 7.90 3.92
C PRO A 115 6.97 8.74 5.08
N SER A 116 6.81 8.27 6.32
CA SER A 116 7.46 8.82 7.52
C SER A 116 7.79 7.73 8.53
N LEU A 117 8.57 8.08 9.54
CA LEU A 117 8.79 7.24 10.73
C LEU A 117 7.67 7.49 11.73
N LEU A 118 6.54 6.76 11.59
CA LEU A 118 5.42 6.89 12.52
C LEU A 118 5.87 6.65 13.98
N PRO A 119 5.29 7.38 14.94
CA PRO A 119 4.10 8.23 14.86
C PRO A 119 4.34 9.64 14.33
N LYS A 120 5.57 9.99 13.92
CA LYS A 120 5.93 11.32 13.40
C LYS A 120 5.34 11.54 12.01
N TYR A 121 4.77 12.72 11.77
CA TYR A 121 4.23 13.14 10.47
C TYR A 121 3.18 12.22 9.88
N LYS A 122 2.07 12.01 10.61
CA LYS A 122 0.86 11.40 10.05
C LYS A 122 0.27 12.26 8.95
N GLY A 123 -0.43 11.64 8.00
CA GLY A 123 -1.10 12.33 6.89
C GLY A 123 -0.13 12.80 5.80
N LEU A 124 -0.37 13.96 5.23
CA LEU A 124 0.31 14.48 4.04
C LEU A 124 1.57 15.29 4.37
N ASP A 125 2.34 15.59 3.31
CA ASP A 125 3.50 16.50 3.31
C ASP A 125 4.65 16.08 4.24
N THR A 126 4.82 14.79 4.45
CA THR A 126 5.79 14.23 5.40
C THR A 126 7.23 14.64 5.11
N HIS A 127 7.63 14.68 3.84
CA HIS A 127 8.98 15.06 3.44
C HIS A 127 9.22 16.54 3.62
N PHE A 128 8.23 17.38 3.29
CA PHE A 128 8.29 18.83 3.51
C PHE A 128 8.43 19.14 5.00
N LYS A 129 7.59 18.55 5.84
CA LYS A 129 7.65 18.70 7.30
C LYS A 129 9.00 18.26 7.87
N ALA A 130 9.57 17.15 7.39
CA ALA A 130 10.86 16.67 7.86
C ALA A 130 12.01 17.65 7.49
N ILE A 131 11.99 18.25 6.30
CA ILE A 131 12.96 19.24 5.87
C ILE A 131 12.79 20.54 6.66
N GLN A 132 11.56 21.04 6.79
CA GLN A 132 11.27 22.27 7.55
C GLN A 132 11.72 22.17 9.01
N ASN A 133 11.45 21.03 9.64
CA ASN A 133 11.85 20.78 11.03
C ASN A 133 13.33 20.42 11.20
N LYS A 134 14.12 20.53 10.12
CA LYS A 134 15.57 20.24 10.11
C LYS A 134 15.88 18.85 10.70
N ASP A 135 15.01 17.87 10.45
CA ASP A 135 15.23 16.52 10.93
C ASP A 135 16.51 15.93 10.33
N LYS A 136 17.25 15.17 11.13
CA LYS A 136 18.44 14.45 10.67
C LYS A 136 18.11 13.14 9.97
N VAL A 137 16.90 12.61 10.24
CA VAL A 137 16.44 11.29 9.79
C VAL A 137 14.96 11.36 9.40
N ALA A 138 14.63 10.81 8.24
CA ALA A 138 13.28 10.50 7.79
C ALA A 138 13.14 8.98 7.62
N GLY A 139 12.09 8.54 6.92
CA GLY A 139 11.95 7.13 6.56
C GLY A 139 10.55 6.78 6.10
N CYS A 140 10.25 5.49 6.16
CA CYS A 140 8.94 4.96 5.84
C CYS A 140 8.51 3.88 6.84
N THR A 141 7.21 3.68 6.95
CA THR A 141 6.58 2.74 7.88
C THR A 141 5.55 1.90 7.15
N VAL A 142 5.59 0.58 7.32
CA VAL A 142 4.47 -0.31 7.01
C VAL A 142 3.74 -0.62 8.31
N HIS A 143 2.43 -0.39 8.32
CA HIS A 143 1.59 -0.54 9.50
C HIS A 143 0.21 -1.11 9.14
N PHE A 144 -0.47 -1.69 10.11
CA PHE A 144 -1.87 -2.07 9.96
C PHE A 144 -2.75 -0.82 9.85
N VAL A 145 -3.81 -0.91 9.04
CA VAL A 145 -4.79 0.16 8.92
C VAL A 145 -5.86 0.03 9.99
N THR A 146 -6.15 1.14 10.65
CA THR A 146 -7.22 1.30 11.63
C THR A 146 -8.10 2.48 11.25
N ALA A 147 -9.21 2.67 11.95
CA ALA A 147 -10.08 3.83 11.74
C ALA A 147 -9.41 5.18 12.07
N LYS A 148 -8.35 5.17 12.87
CA LYS A 148 -7.54 6.35 13.20
C LYS A 148 -6.39 6.47 12.20
N LEU A 149 -6.27 7.63 11.57
CA LEU A 149 -5.27 7.90 10.53
C LEU A 149 -3.85 7.57 11.01
N ASP A 150 -3.13 6.76 10.23
CA ASP A 150 -1.73 6.36 10.42
C ASP A 150 -1.37 6.00 11.88
N SER A 151 -2.24 5.23 12.54
CA SER A 151 -2.13 4.92 13.97
C SER A 151 -2.19 3.43 14.30
N GLY A 152 -2.24 2.56 13.28
CA GLY A 152 -2.24 1.12 13.51
C GLY A 152 -0.86 0.59 13.91
N LYS A 153 -0.84 -0.63 14.45
CA LYS A 153 0.39 -1.32 14.88
C LYS A 153 1.42 -1.35 13.74
N ILE A 154 2.63 -0.89 14.04
CA ILE A 154 3.76 -0.89 13.11
C ILE A 154 4.24 -2.32 12.89
N ILE A 155 4.48 -2.67 11.62
CA ILE A 155 5.02 -3.97 11.20
C ILE A 155 6.52 -3.85 11.02
N LEU A 156 6.96 -2.90 10.20
CA LEU A 156 8.36 -2.57 9.95
C LEU A 156 8.54 -1.07 9.64
N GLN A 157 9.72 -0.57 9.93
CA GLN A 157 10.16 0.79 9.58
C GLN A 157 11.56 0.76 8.97
N LYS A 158 11.86 1.74 8.12
CA LYS A 158 13.20 1.95 7.57
C LYS A 158 13.59 3.41 7.65
N LYS A 159 14.74 3.68 8.25
CA LYS A 159 15.32 5.02 8.38
C LYS A 159 16.06 5.43 7.11
N VAL A 160 16.06 6.74 6.82
CA VAL A 160 16.78 7.39 5.73
C VAL A 160 17.46 8.64 6.28
N LYS A 161 18.77 8.76 6.13
CA LYS A 161 19.52 9.95 6.56
C LYS A 161 19.16 11.13 5.65
N ILE A 162 18.87 12.28 6.24
CA ILE A 162 18.64 13.54 5.55
C ILE A 162 19.98 14.28 5.47
N SER A 163 20.37 14.68 4.26
CA SER A 163 21.55 15.51 4.00
C SER A 163 21.18 17.00 4.06
N LYS A 164 22.12 17.87 4.41
CA LYS A 164 21.93 19.34 4.36
C LYS A 164 21.50 19.86 2.97
N LYS A 165 21.84 19.11 1.90
CA LYS A 165 21.48 19.44 0.51
C LYS A 165 20.14 18.85 0.07
N ASP A 166 19.42 18.10 0.92
CA ASP A 166 18.17 17.49 0.53
C ASP A 166 17.04 18.51 0.47
N THR A 167 16.28 18.39 -0.59
CA THR A 167 14.97 19.03 -0.75
C THR A 167 13.87 18.01 -0.45
N SER A 168 12.61 18.44 -0.29
CA SER A 168 11.47 17.53 -0.15
C SER A 168 11.39 16.51 -1.30
N ILE A 169 11.72 16.95 -2.52
CA ILE A 169 11.71 16.10 -3.72
C ILE A 169 12.83 15.05 -3.69
N SER A 170 14.06 15.45 -3.34
CA SER A 170 15.18 14.50 -3.25
C SER A 170 14.98 13.51 -2.12
N LEU A 171 14.46 13.97 -0.97
CA LEU A 171 14.11 13.12 0.16
C LEU A 171 13.01 12.13 -0.21
N ALA A 172 11.95 12.56 -0.90
CA ALA A 172 10.89 11.68 -1.39
C ALA A 172 11.44 10.53 -2.26
N LYS A 173 12.37 10.84 -3.17
CA LYS A 173 13.04 9.82 -4.00
C LYS A 173 13.86 8.82 -3.16
N LYS A 174 14.56 9.30 -2.13
CA LYS A 174 15.33 8.45 -1.21
C LYS A 174 14.40 7.53 -0.40
N VAL A 175 13.33 8.09 0.16
CA VAL A 175 12.34 7.33 0.94
C VAL A 175 11.65 6.30 0.07
N LEU A 176 11.21 6.65 -1.14
CA LEU A 176 10.56 5.74 -2.07
C LEU A 176 11.42 4.50 -2.39
N LYS A 177 12.75 4.66 -2.54
CA LYS A 177 13.67 3.51 -2.71
C LYS A 177 13.62 2.56 -1.52
N GLN A 178 13.42 3.08 -0.31
CA GLN A 178 13.29 2.24 0.90
C GLN A 178 11.90 1.63 1.01
N GLU A 179 10.84 2.35 0.61
CA GLU A 179 9.48 1.80 0.55
C GLU A 179 9.43 0.53 -0.32
N HIS A 180 10.07 0.56 -1.48
CA HIS A 180 10.13 -0.57 -2.41
C HIS A 180 10.82 -1.81 -1.79
N LYS A 181 11.74 -1.63 -0.85
CA LYS A 181 12.39 -2.72 -0.11
C LYS A 181 11.55 -3.14 1.10
N LEU A 182 11.02 -2.15 1.82
CA LEU A 182 10.33 -2.36 3.09
C LEU A 182 8.97 -3.05 2.93
N TYR A 183 8.19 -2.67 1.91
CA TYR A 183 6.84 -3.21 1.74
C TYR A 183 6.84 -4.72 1.51
N PRO A 184 7.62 -5.28 0.55
CA PRO A 184 7.78 -6.73 0.41
C PRO A 184 8.30 -7.41 1.68
N ALA A 185 9.27 -6.82 2.37
CA ALA A 185 9.81 -7.38 3.61
C ALA A 185 8.76 -7.45 4.72
N ALA A 186 7.92 -6.40 4.86
CA ALA A 186 6.83 -6.38 5.81
C ALA A 186 5.76 -7.44 5.50
N ILE A 187 5.44 -7.64 4.22
CA ILE A 187 4.49 -8.67 3.78
C ILE A 187 5.05 -10.06 4.10
N LYS A 188 6.32 -10.33 3.81
CA LYS A 188 6.96 -11.60 4.21
C LYS A 188 6.84 -11.82 5.71
N LYS A 189 7.20 -10.82 6.54
CA LYS A 189 7.10 -10.91 8.00
C LYS A 189 5.68 -11.21 8.52
N LEU A 190 4.64 -10.83 7.77
CA LEU A 190 3.25 -11.05 8.16
C LEU A 190 2.73 -12.46 7.88
N PHE A 191 3.34 -13.17 6.93
CA PHE A 191 2.81 -14.42 6.39
C PHE A 191 3.82 -15.57 6.37
N ASN A 192 5.05 -15.33 6.87
CA ASN A 192 6.02 -16.34 7.23
C ASN A 192 6.09 -16.44 8.76
#